data_c7b6fcde9a100165e8256e330a0fe0dc
#
_entry.id   c7b6fcde9a100165e8256e330a0fe0dc
#
_cell.length_a   1.000
_cell.length_b   1.000
_cell.length_c   1.000
_cell.angle_alpha   90.00
_cell.angle_beta   90.00
_cell.angle_gamma   90.00
#
_symmetry.space_group_name_H-M   'P 1'
#
loop_
_entity.id
_entity.type
_entity.pdbx_description
1 polymer ?
#
loop_
_entity_poly.entity_id
_entity_poly.type
_entity_poly.pdbx_seq_one_letter_code
_entity_poly.pdbx_strand_id
1 'polypeptide(L)'
;DAEIALEGISDESAAVTVKQLKAMDCHTIKTESTSDKIGVVKATGVWLSDVLSEYGLEQGDFSRITIYGTDEYSAPLYKDFLKENRIMLAFGIDGQPLDEDSAPVRIIIPESESAYWTRMVNRIKFEK
;
A
#
# COMPACT_ATOMS: atom_id res chain seq x y z
N ASP A 1 15.03 2.52 -10.58
CA ASP A 1 14.25 2.17 -9.39
C ASP A 1 12.75 2.30 -9.68
N ALA A 2 11.97 1.38 -9.16
CA ALA A 2 10.52 1.38 -9.40
C ALA A 2 9.83 2.56 -8.72
N GLU A 3 8.89 3.16 -9.43
CA GLU A 3 8.11 4.30 -8.96
C GLU A 3 6.65 3.93 -8.80
N ILE A 4 6.03 4.50 -7.76
CA ILE A 4 4.59 4.40 -7.54
C ILE A 4 4.02 5.81 -7.72
N ALA A 5 3.16 6.00 -8.71
CA ALA A 5 2.52 7.30 -8.94
C ALA A 5 1.49 7.57 -7.85
N LEU A 6 1.49 8.78 -7.32
CA LEU A 6 0.55 9.21 -6.27
C LEU A 6 -0.35 10.28 -6.86
N GLU A 7 -1.44 9.85 -7.50
CA GLU A 7 -2.36 10.76 -8.19
C GLU A 7 -3.35 11.39 -7.23
N GLY A 8 -3.49 12.70 -7.29
CA GLY A 8 -4.45 13.42 -6.45
C GLY A 8 -3.99 13.70 -5.03
N ILE A 9 -2.75 13.35 -4.69
CA ILE A 9 -2.23 13.61 -3.34
C ILE A 9 -1.86 15.09 -3.17
N SER A 10 -1.54 15.75 -4.28
CA SER A 10 -1.25 17.19 -4.31
C SER A 10 -1.67 17.76 -5.66
N ASP A 11 -1.57 19.09 -5.81
CA ASP A 11 -1.89 19.77 -7.07
C ASP A 11 -0.87 19.47 -8.17
N GLU A 12 0.29 18.97 -7.79
CA GLU A 12 1.35 18.62 -8.73
C GLU A 12 1.48 17.10 -8.83
N SER A 13 2.10 16.64 -9.92
CA SER A 13 2.42 15.23 -10.07
C SER A 13 3.33 14.78 -8.95
N ALA A 14 3.02 13.66 -8.33
CA ALA A 14 3.81 13.11 -7.25
C ALA A 14 4.04 11.62 -7.47
N ALA A 15 5.14 11.12 -6.95
CA ALA A 15 5.49 9.71 -6.99
C ALA A 15 6.44 9.40 -5.84
N VAL A 16 6.49 8.13 -5.47
CA VAL A 16 7.45 7.63 -4.48
C VAL A 16 8.14 6.41 -5.06
N THR A 17 9.47 6.34 -4.86
CA THR A 17 10.22 5.16 -5.28
C THR A 17 10.34 4.16 -4.14
N VAL A 18 10.63 2.91 -4.48
CA VAL A 18 10.88 1.88 -3.46
C VAL A 18 12.09 2.28 -2.60
N LYS A 19 13.09 2.90 -3.23
CA LYS A 19 14.27 3.40 -2.50
C LYS A 19 13.89 4.44 -1.46
N GLN A 20 12.97 5.35 -1.81
CA GLN A 20 12.47 6.36 -0.88
C GLN A 20 11.69 5.72 0.27
N LEU A 21 10.87 4.70 -0.04
CA LEU A 21 10.14 3.96 0.99
C LEU A 21 11.10 3.30 1.97
N LYS A 22 12.16 2.68 1.47
CA LYS A 22 13.16 2.01 2.32
C LYS A 22 13.91 3.00 3.21
N ALA A 23 13.96 4.27 2.84
CA ALA A 23 14.61 5.32 3.62
C ALA A 23 13.69 5.90 4.70
N MET A 24 12.40 5.60 4.65
CA MET A 24 11.43 6.04 5.66
C MET A 24 11.43 5.08 6.86
N ASP A 25 10.60 5.36 7.87
CA ASP A 25 10.38 4.46 8.99
C ASP A 25 9.74 3.17 8.50
N CYS A 26 10.53 2.11 8.43
CA CYS A 26 10.05 0.80 8.01
C CYS A 26 9.61 -0.01 9.22
N HIS A 27 8.56 -0.81 9.02
CA HIS A 27 8.01 -1.67 10.05
C HIS A 27 7.92 -3.10 9.53
N THR A 28 8.09 -4.06 10.42
CA THR A 28 7.84 -5.46 10.11
C THR A 28 6.71 -5.93 10.99
N ILE A 29 5.64 -6.40 10.37
CA ILE A 29 4.45 -6.86 11.08
C ILE A 29 4.14 -8.31 10.71
N LYS A 30 3.58 -9.03 11.66
CA LYS A 30 3.08 -10.38 11.45
C LYS A 30 1.55 -10.28 11.37
N THR A 31 1.00 -10.67 10.24
CA THR A 31 -0.44 -10.53 10.01
C THR A 31 -0.95 -11.61 9.08
N GLU A 32 -2.25 -11.73 8.98
CA GLU A 32 -2.88 -12.66 8.06
C GLU A 32 -4.07 -11.99 7.38
N SER A 33 -4.41 -12.50 6.20
CA SER A 33 -5.63 -12.14 5.51
C SER A 33 -6.78 -12.94 6.11
N THR A 34 -7.99 -12.39 6.04
CA THR A 34 -9.20 -13.15 6.40
C THR A 34 -9.51 -14.23 5.36
N SER A 35 -8.83 -14.19 4.22
CA SER A 35 -8.95 -15.22 3.18
C SER A 35 -7.99 -16.38 3.50
N ASP A 36 -8.49 -17.60 3.46
CA ASP A 36 -7.73 -18.79 3.85
C ASP A 36 -6.51 -19.10 2.97
N LYS A 37 -6.43 -18.46 1.80
CA LYS A 37 -5.41 -18.80 0.79
C LYS A 37 -4.02 -18.26 1.08
N ILE A 38 -3.91 -17.19 1.87
CA ILE A 38 -2.62 -16.52 2.07
C ILE A 38 -1.93 -17.00 3.36
N GLY A 39 -2.72 -17.21 4.41
CA GLY A 39 -2.15 -17.57 5.71
C GLY A 39 -1.44 -16.40 6.38
N VAL A 40 -0.58 -16.72 7.34
CA VAL A 40 0.16 -15.73 8.11
C VAL A 40 1.42 -15.33 7.36
N VAL A 41 1.66 -14.01 7.27
CA VAL A 41 2.87 -13.47 6.63
C VAL A 41 3.54 -12.47 7.58
N LYS A 42 4.84 -12.31 7.41
CA LYS A 42 5.61 -11.28 8.08
C LYS A 42 5.96 -10.24 7.01
N ALA A 43 5.29 -9.10 7.02
CA ALA A 43 5.42 -8.08 5.99
C ALA A 43 6.31 -6.94 6.48
N THR A 44 7.20 -6.48 5.61
CA THR A 44 8.07 -5.33 5.88
C THR A 44 7.76 -4.22 4.88
N GLY A 45 7.53 -3.03 5.39
CA GLY A 45 7.22 -1.89 4.55
C GLY A 45 6.93 -0.63 5.34
N VAL A 46 6.24 0.29 4.69
CA VAL A 46 5.91 1.62 5.24
C VAL A 46 4.40 1.77 5.27
N TRP A 47 3.89 2.37 6.34
CA TRP A 47 2.46 2.65 6.42
C TRP A 47 2.10 3.78 5.45
N LEU A 48 0.99 3.62 4.73
CA LEU A 48 0.48 4.68 3.84
C LEU A 48 0.24 5.98 4.62
N SER A 49 -0.21 5.87 5.87
CA SER A 49 -0.41 7.04 6.72
C SER A 49 0.86 7.86 6.93
N ASP A 50 2.02 7.20 6.97
CA ASP A 50 3.30 7.90 7.11
C ASP A 50 3.68 8.63 5.81
N VAL A 51 3.37 8.03 4.66
CA VAL A 51 3.56 8.70 3.37
C VAL A 51 2.66 9.94 3.31
N LEU A 52 1.38 9.79 3.66
CA LEU A 52 0.44 10.90 3.66
C LEU A 52 0.84 12.02 4.63
N SER A 53 1.44 11.67 5.76
CA SER A 53 1.90 12.67 6.73
C SER A 53 2.91 13.64 6.15
N GLU A 54 3.73 13.20 5.20
CA GLU A 54 4.69 14.08 4.53
C GLU A 54 4.00 15.16 3.70
N TYR A 55 2.73 14.95 3.36
CA TYR A 55 1.91 15.92 2.62
C TYR A 55 0.91 16.62 3.55
N GLY A 56 0.98 16.37 4.86
CA GLY A 56 0.04 16.94 5.82
C GLY A 56 -1.35 16.35 5.73
N LEU A 57 -1.47 15.10 5.27
CA LEU A 57 -2.74 14.43 5.02
C LEU A 57 -2.91 13.17 5.87
N GLU A 58 -4.14 12.72 6.01
CA GLU A 58 -4.52 11.49 6.70
C GLU A 58 -5.40 10.63 5.78
N GLN A 59 -5.45 9.32 6.04
CA GLN A 59 -6.30 8.42 5.25
C GLN A 59 -7.77 8.84 5.27
N GLY A 60 -8.25 9.31 6.40
CA GLY A 60 -9.65 9.73 6.56
C GLY A 60 -10.02 11.00 5.82
N ASP A 61 -9.05 11.71 5.24
CA ASP A 61 -9.31 12.91 4.44
C ASP A 61 -9.93 12.58 3.08
N PHE A 62 -9.85 11.31 2.66
CA PHE A 62 -10.28 10.90 1.33
C PHE A 62 -11.59 10.11 1.37
N SER A 63 -12.42 10.31 0.35
CA SER A 63 -13.63 9.52 0.16
C SER A 63 -13.28 8.15 -0.43
N ARG A 64 -12.20 8.10 -1.22
CA ARG A 64 -11.75 6.87 -1.86
C ARG A 64 -10.26 6.95 -2.17
N ILE A 65 -9.56 5.84 -1.93
CA ILE A 65 -8.20 5.65 -2.40
C ILE A 65 -8.21 4.37 -3.23
N THR A 66 -7.86 4.47 -4.51
CA THR A 66 -7.83 3.32 -5.40
C THR A 66 -6.39 2.91 -5.68
N ILE A 67 -6.09 1.63 -5.50
CA ILE A 67 -4.75 1.09 -5.67
C ILE A 67 -4.70 0.24 -6.92
N TYR A 68 -3.75 0.52 -7.80
CA TYR A 68 -3.62 -0.15 -9.10
C TYR A 68 -2.33 -0.95 -9.18
N GLY A 69 -2.43 -2.17 -9.69
CA GLY A 69 -1.29 -2.99 -10.03
C GLY A 69 -0.96 -2.88 -11.51
N THR A 70 0.23 -3.33 -11.89
CA THR A 70 0.66 -3.36 -13.30
C THR A 70 -0.13 -4.37 -14.14
N ASP A 71 -0.81 -5.32 -13.49
CA ASP A 71 -1.66 -6.31 -14.13
C ASP A 71 -3.09 -5.80 -14.39
N GLU A 72 -3.30 -4.50 -14.29
CA GLU A 72 -4.59 -3.83 -14.46
C GLU A 72 -5.60 -4.11 -13.34
N TYR A 73 -5.22 -4.88 -12.33
CA TYR A 73 -6.06 -5.07 -11.15
C TYR A 73 -6.16 -3.75 -10.36
N SER A 74 -7.33 -3.44 -9.86
CA SER A 74 -7.50 -2.28 -8.99
C SER A 74 -8.42 -2.62 -7.81
N ALA A 75 -8.16 -1.98 -6.69
CA ALA A 75 -8.98 -2.13 -5.49
C ALA A 75 -9.33 -0.76 -4.93
N PRO A 76 -10.62 -0.36 -4.96
CA PRO A 76 -11.03 0.89 -4.34
C PRO A 76 -11.23 0.69 -2.84
N LEU A 77 -10.70 1.62 -2.05
CA LEU A 77 -10.85 1.63 -0.60
C LEU A 77 -11.64 2.88 -0.21
N TYR A 78 -12.80 2.67 0.39
CA TYR A 78 -13.70 3.76 0.71
C TYR A 78 -13.48 4.31 2.12
N LYS A 79 -14.04 5.47 2.40
CA LYS A 79 -13.74 6.27 3.60
C LYS A 79 -13.84 5.50 4.92
N ASP A 80 -14.91 4.73 5.14
CA ASP A 80 -15.07 4.00 6.39
C ASP A 80 -13.98 2.96 6.58
N PHE A 81 -13.63 2.25 5.51
CA PHE A 81 -12.54 1.28 5.53
C PHE A 81 -11.20 1.98 5.81
N LEU A 82 -10.98 3.14 5.18
CA LEU A 82 -9.74 3.92 5.35
C LEU A 82 -9.57 4.43 6.78
N LYS A 83 -10.66 4.73 7.47
CA LYS A 83 -10.62 5.18 8.87
C LYS A 83 -10.33 4.06 9.84
N GLU A 84 -10.75 2.83 9.51
CA GLU A 84 -10.66 1.69 10.42
C GLU A 84 -9.45 0.80 10.18
N ASN A 85 -8.77 0.95 9.06
CA ASN A 85 -7.69 0.04 8.67
C ASN A 85 -6.42 0.78 8.32
N ARG A 86 -5.29 0.19 8.71
CA ARG A 86 -3.98 0.70 8.30
C ARG A 86 -3.55 -0.04 7.03
N ILE A 87 -2.91 0.68 6.13
CA ILE A 87 -2.48 0.16 4.84
C ILE A 87 -0.96 0.20 4.78
N MET A 88 -0.34 -0.95 4.53
CA MET A 88 1.11 -1.03 4.40
C MET A 88 1.51 -1.15 2.94
N LEU A 89 2.50 -0.35 2.52
CA LEU A 89 3.19 -0.49 1.24
C LEU A 89 4.38 -1.40 1.51
N ALA A 90 4.20 -2.70 1.29
CA ALA A 90 5.21 -3.69 1.63
C ALA A 90 6.17 -3.94 0.47
N PHE A 91 7.45 -4.03 0.78
CA PHE A 91 8.48 -4.38 -0.20
C PHE A 91 9.25 -5.64 0.19
N GLY A 92 8.85 -6.30 1.28
CA GLY A 92 9.43 -7.56 1.72
C GLY A 92 8.39 -8.44 2.41
N ILE A 93 8.48 -9.75 2.21
CA ILE A 93 7.62 -10.75 2.83
C ILE A 93 8.51 -11.86 3.40
N ASP A 94 8.25 -12.22 4.66
CA ASP A 94 8.97 -13.31 5.35
C ASP A 94 10.49 -13.18 5.30
N GLY A 95 10.99 -11.93 5.38
CA GLY A 95 12.41 -11.63 5.38
C GLY A 95 13.07 -11.65 4.01
N GLN A 96 12.28 -11.76 2.94
CA GLN A 96 12.78 -11.82 1.57
C GLN A 96 12.22 -10.68 0.73
N PRO A 97 12.93 -10.25 -0.33
CA PRO A 97 12.34 -9.32 -1.30
C PRO A 97 11.11 -9.94 -1.93
N LEU A 98 10.21 -9.09 -2.44
CA LEU A 98 9.03 -9.57 -3.15
C LEU A 98 9.43 -10.32 -4.43
N ASP A 99 8.69 -11.36 -4.76
CA ASP A 99 8.89 -12.08 -6.02
C ASP A 99 8.33 -11.27 -7.20
N GLU A 100 8.54 -11.79 -8.41
CA GLU A 100 8.11 -11.11 -9.64
C GLU A 100 6.60 -10.86 -9.69
N ASP A 101 5.82 -11.74 -9.06
CA ASP A 101 4.36 -11.65 -9.08
C ASP A 101 3.83 -10.58 -8.11
N SER A 102 4.68 -10.03 -7.26
CA SER A 102 4.28 -9.06 -6.23
C SER A 102 5.04 -7.74 -6.29
N ALA A 103 6.26 -7.76 -6.84
CA ALA A 103 7.10 -6.56 -6.93
C ALA A 103 6.48 -5.51 -7.86
N PRO A 104 6.72 -4.21 -7.65
CA PRO A 104 7.69 -3.64 -6.70
C PRO A 104 7.16 -3.46 -5.28
N VAL A 105 5.84 -3.33 -5.12
CA VAL A 105 5.19 -3.11 -3.84
C VAL A 105 3.91 -3.91 -3.78
N ARG A 106 3.67 -4.51 -2.64
CA ARG A 106 2.41 -5.19 -2.36
C ARG A 106 1.68 -4.48 -1.23
N ILE A 107 0.38 -4.32 -1.37
CA ILE A 107 -0.45 -3.78 -0.29
C ILE A 107 -0.73 -4.88 0.72
N ILE A 108 -0.50 -4.57 1.98
CA ILE A 108 -0.85 -5.45 3.10
C ILE A 108 -1.75 -4.66 4.03
N ILE A 109 -2.95 -5.15 4.23
CA ILE A 109 -3.92 -4.54 5.15
C ILE A 109 -4.25 -5.60 6.20
N PRO A 110 -3.74 -5.46 7.43
CA PRO A 110 -3.91 -6.49 8.46
C PRO A 110 -5.37 -6.87 8.66
N GLU A 111 -5.62 -8.18 8.72
CA GLU A 111 -6.93 -8.76 9.01
C GLU A 111 -8.03 -8.41 8.01
N SER A 112 -7.65 -8.16 6.74
CA SER A 112 -8.61 -7.89 5.67
C SER A 112 -8.56 -8.99 4.62
N GLU A 113 -9.52 -8.94 3.68
CA GLU A 113 -9.59 -9.91 2.58
C GLU A 113 -8.42 -9.74 1.61
N SER A 114 -7.97 -10.86 1.03
CA SER A 114 -6.84 -10.85 0.09
C SER A 114 -7.11 -10.01 -1.17
N ALA A 115 -8.36 -9.78 -1.51
CA ALA A 115 -8.72 -8.91 -2.63
C ALA A 115 -8.20 -7.49 -2.46
N TYR A 116 -8.00 -7.04 -1.21
CA TYR A 116 -7.45 -5.73 -0.91
C TYR A 116 -5.92 -5.71 -0.87
N TRP A 117 -5.29 -6.89 -0.96
CA TRP A 117 -3.84 -7.00 -0.90
C TRP A 117 -3.25 -6.94 -2.31
N THR A 118 -3.45 -5.80 -2.97
CA THR A 118 -3.02 -5.57 -4.36
C THR A 118 -1.53 -5.83 -4.53
N ARG A 119 -1.17 -6.57 -5.58
CA ARG A 119 0.22 -6.88 -5.92
C ARG A 119 0.70 -5.97 -7.03
N MET A 120 2.01 -5.88 -7.21
CA MET A 120 2.65 -5.13 -8.31
C MET A 120 2.15 -3.70 -8.39
N VAL A 121 2.03 -3.04 -7.24
CA VAL A 121 1.48 -1.68 -7.17
C VAL A 121 2.36 -0.70 -7.90
N ASN A 122 1.77 0.07 -8.82
CA ASN A 122 2.49 1.12 -9.54
C ASN A 122 1.77 2.47 -9.52
N ARG A 123 0.55 2.52 -8.99
CA ARG A 123 -0.23 3.76 -8.96
C ARG A 123 -1.24 3.73 -7.83
N ILE A 124 -1.36 4.84 -7.14
CA ILE A 124 -2.37 5.04 -6.10
C ILE A 124 -3.08 6.35 -6.40
N LYS A 125 -4.41 6.30 -6.50
CA LYS A 125 -5.23 7.47 -6.81
C LYS A 125 -6.01 7.89 -5.57
N PHE A 126 -5.84 9.15 -5.17
CA PHE A 126 -6.47 9.73 -3.99
C PHE A 126 -7.62 10.64 -4.40
N GLU A 127 -8.80 10.43 -3.84
CA GLU A 127 -9.98 11.25 -4.14
C GLU A 127 -10.63 11.74 -2.84
N LYS A 128 -10.80 13.04 -2.74
CA LYS A 128 -11.45 13.66 -1.57
C LYS A 128 -12.97 13.61 -1.63
#